data_5ac9b6c7d71ea979a7765f84a5878879
#
_entry.id   5ac9b6c7d71ea979a7765f84a5878879
#
_cell.length_a   1.000
_cell.length_b   1.000
_cell.length_c   1.000
_cell.angle_alpha   90.00
_cell.angle_beta   90.00
_cell.angle_gamma   90.00
#
_symmetry.space_group_name_H-M   'P 1'
#
loop_
_entity.id
_entity.type
_entity.pdbx_description
1 polymer ?
#
loop_
_entity_poly.entity_id
_entity_poly.type
_entity_poly.pdbx_seq_one_letter_code
_entity_poly.pdbx_strand_id
1 'polypeptide(L)'
;MCTAIVFTGKKGEAFFGRTMDFSYPLHPQLFAVSAGYQWKGSLGQKMSSEIGFLAIGQEFENLRILVDGVNEKGVAGAALDFAGYADFEKTGTKDGKK
;
A
#
# COMPACT_ATOMS: atom_id res chain seq x y z
N MET A 1 16.73 -1.32 -1.54
CA MET A 1 16.22 -1.63 -0.20
C MET A 1 15.37 -0.47 0.31
N CYS A 2 14.33 -0.75 1.05
CA CYS A 2 13.41 0.28 1.53
C CYS A 2 13.48 0.39 3.06
N THR A 3 13.21 1.58 3.56
CA THR A 3 13.20 1.86 5.01
C THR A 3 11.90 2.59 5.34
N ALA A 4 11.29 2.26 6.46
CA ALA A 4 10.13 2.98 6.96
C ALA A 4 10.39 3.47 8.37
N ILE A 5 9.81 4.62 8.71
CA ILE A 5 9.98 5.24 10.02
C ILE A 5 8.66 5.87 10.47
N VAL A 6 8.38 5.75 11.76
CA VAL A 6 7.27 6.44 12.41
C VAL A 6 7.85 7.30 13.52
N PHE A 7 7.42 8.55 13.57
CA PHE A 7 7.87 9.44 14.65
C PHE A 7 6.74 10.38 15.07
N THR A 8 6.87 10.91 16.28
CA THR A 8 5.88 11.81 16.86
C THR A 8 6.48 13.20 16.99
N GLY A 9 5.73 14.20 16.55
CA GLY A 9 6.13 15.59 16.69
C GLY A 9 5.91 16.13 18.10
N LYS A 10 6.36 17.37 18.33
CA LYS A 10 6.28 18.02 19.66
C LYS A 10 4.86 18.24 20.14
N LYS A 11 3.92 18.34 19.23
CA LYS A 11 2.49 18.58 19.55
C LYS A 11 1.67 17.29 19.54
N GLY A 12 2.30 16.13 19.54
CA GLY A 12 1.62 14.85 19.53
C GLY A 12 1.21 14.36 18.14
N GLU A 13 1.51 15.12 17.08
CA GLU A 13 1.24 14.67 15.72
C GLU A 13 2.14 13.48 15.35
N ALA A 14 1.58 12.54 14.59
CA ALA A 14 2.30 11.37 14.14
C ALA A 14 2.67 11.50 12.66
N PHE A 15 3.87 11.07 12.33
CA PHE A 15 4.39 11.09 10.96
C PHE A 15 4.84 9.69 10.56
N PHE A 16 4.54 9.32 9.34
CA PHE A 16 4.99 8.08 8.73
C PHE A 16 5.74 8.42 7.46
N GLY A 17 6.97 7.93 7.33
CA GLY A 17 7.78 8.16 6.15
C GLY A 17 8.43 6.87 5.70
N ARG A 18 8.76 6.82 4.40
CA ARG A 18 9.45 5.68 3.85
C ARG A 18 10.34 6.10 2.70
N THR A 19 11.39 5.33 2.46
CA THR A 19 12.19 5.43 1.25
C THR A 19 11.82 4.30 0.31
N MET A 20 11.97 4.53 -0.99
CA MET A 20 11.71 3.53 -2.02
C MET A 20 12.91 3.50 -2.95
N ASP A 21 13.79 2.53 -2.71
CA ASP A 21 15.06 2.42 -3.41
C ASP A 21 15.03 1.29 -4.44
N PHE A 22 15.02 1.67 -5.71
CA PHE A 22 15.08 0.73 -6.83
C PHE A 22 16.19 1.13 -7.77
N SER A 23 16.64 0.17 -8.58
CA SER A 23 17.72 0.40 -9.55
C SER A 23 17.28 1.16 -10.80
N TYR A 24 16.00 1.50 -10.91
CA TYR A 24 15.44 2.22 -12.04
C TYR A 24 14.56 3.36 -11.54
N PRO A 25 14.35 4.42 -12.36
CA PRO A 25 13.53 5.54 -11.93
C PRO A 25 12.07 5.15 -11.74
N LEU A 26 11.48 5.68 -10.67
CA LEU A 26 10.07 5.51 -10.38
C LEU A 26 9.36 6.82 -10.65
N HIS A 27 8.09 6.73 -11.04
CA HIS A 27 7.25 7.91 -11.29
C HIS A 27 6.03 7.83 -10.38
N PRO A 28 6.20 8.04 -9.07
CA PRO A 28 5.10 7.89 -8.13
C PRO A 28 4.02 8.94 -8.33
N GLN A 29 2.79 8.53 -8.16
CA GLN A 29 1.61 9.40 -8.25
C GLN A 29 0.81 9.29 -6.97
N LEU A 30 0.13 10.38 -6.61
CA LEU A 30 -0.75 10.42 -5.46
C LEU A 30 -2.18 10.15 -5.92
N PHE A 31 -2.84 9.21 -5.26
CA PHE A 31 -4.22 8.86 -5.53
C PHE A 31 -5.09 9.12 -4.32
N ALA A 32 -6.25 9.74 -4.56
CA ALA A 32 -7.28 9.85 -3.54
C ALA A 32 -8.37 8.84 -3.91
N VAL A 33 -8.64 7.93 -2.99
CA VAL A 33 -9.58 6.83 -3.24
C VAL A 33 -10.76 6.98 -2.28
N SER A 34 -11.96 7.09 -2.85
CA SER A 34 -13.18 7.26 -2.06
C SER A 34 -13.61 5.95 -1.41
N ALA A 35 -14.35 6.06 -0.31
CA ALA A 35 -15.01 4.91 0.28
C ALA A 35 -15.89 4.20 -0.76
N GLY A 36 -15.91 2.89 -0.71
CA GLY A 36 -16.67 2.09 -1.66
C GLY A 36 -15.90 1.67 -2.92
N TYR A 37 -14.64 2.05 -3.02
CA TYR A 37 -13.80 1.63 -4.14
C TYR A 37 -13.68 0.10 -4.17
N GLN A 38 -13.90 -0.49 -5.35
CA GLN A 38 -13.90 -1.93 -5.53
C GLN A 38 -12.79 -2.37 -6.45
N TRP A 39 -12.21 -3.54 -6.14
CA TRP A 39 -11.21 -4.17 -6.99
C TRP A 39 -11.29 -5.68 -6.89
N LYS A 40 -10.58 -6.36 -7.78
CA LYS A 40 -10.44 -7.82 -7.69
C LYS A 40 -9.13 -8.18 -7.01
N GLY A 41 -9.20 -9.06 -6.04
CA GLY A 41 -8.01 -9.64 -5.42
C GLY A 41 -7.29 -10.59 -6.36
N SER A 42 -6.12 -11.04 -5.96
CA SER A 42 -5.26 -11.90 -6.78
C SER A 42 -5.89 -13.26 -7.12
N LEU A 43 -6.87 -13.69 -6.35
CA LEU A 43 -7.60 -14.95 -6.59
C LEU A 43 -8.99 -14.72 -7.18
N GLY A 44 -9.25 -13.53 -7.72
CA GLY A 44 -10.51 -13.20 -8.37
C GLY A 44 -11.65 -12.78 -7.45
N GLN A 45 -11.42 -12.75 -6.12
CA GLN A 45 -12.44 -12.34 -5.18
C GLN A 45 -12.72 -10.83 -5.28
N LYS A 46 -13.97 -10.44 -5.10
CA LYS A 46 -14.33 -9.03 -5.04
C LYS A 46 -13.93 -8.44 -3.70
N MET A 47 -13.25 -7.30 -3.76
CA MET A 47 -12.82 -6.57 -2.58
C MET A 47 -13.29 -5.13 -2.66
N SER A 48 -13.53 -4.52 -1.51
CA SER A 48 -13.91 -3.12 -1.45
C SER A 48 -13.30 -2.45 -0.23
N SER A 49 -13.06 -1.15 -0.35
CA SER A 49 -12.62 -0.33 0.76
C SER A 49 -13.82 0.35 1.38
N GLU A 50 -14.06 0.11 2.66
CA GLU A 50 -15.19 0.72 3.37
C GLU A 50 -14.93 2.19 3.71
N ILE A 51 -13.68 2.60 3.75
CA ILE A 51 -13.27 3.96 4.10
C ILE A 51 -12.34 4.52 3.02
N GLY A 52 -12.31 5.84 2.92
CA GLY A 52 -11.46 6.51 1.96
C GLY A 52 -10.00 6.54 2.40
N PHE A 53 -9.11 6.68 1.44
CA PHE A 53 -7.68 6.74 1.73
C PHE A 53 -6.93 7.52 0.65
N LEU A 54 -5.74 8.00 1.02
CA LEU A 54 -4.76 8.54 0.09
C LEU A 54 -3.66 7.50 -0.08
N ALA A 55 -3.19 7.32 -1.29
CA ALA A 55 -2.17 6.33 -1.57
C ALA A 55 -1.16 6.84 -2.58
N ILE A 56 0.04 6.31 -2.51
CA ILE A 56 1.09 6.57 -3.48
C ILE A 56 1.36 5.29 -4.25
N GLY A 57 1.46 5.41 -5.56
CA GLY A 57 1.69 4.26 -6.42
C GLY A 57 1.90 4.66 -7.86
N GLN A 58 1.66 3.74 -8.75
CA GLN A 58 1.78 3.96 -10.19
C GLN A 58 0.59 3.33 -10.91
N GLU A 59 0.25 3.92 -12.05
CA GLU A 59 -0.80 3.40 -12.91
C GLU A 59 -0.18 2.93 -14.22
N PHE A 60 -0.46 1.66 -14.57
CA PHE A 60 0.01 1.05 -15.81
C PHE A 60 -1.21 0.58 -16.59
N GLU A 61 -1.54 1.25 -17.69
CA GLU A 61 -2.72 0.95 -18.49
C GLU A 61 -3.98 0.89 -17.60
N ASN A 62 -4.49 -0.31 -17.32
CA ASN A 62 -5.69 -0.49 -16.49
C ASN A 62 -5.37 -1.00 -15.09
N LEU A 63 -4.08 -1.06 -14.74
CA LEU A 63 -3.65 -1.57 -13.44
C LEU A 63 -3.08 -0.45 -12.59
N ARG A 64 -3.58 -0.33 -11.38
CA ARG A 64 -3.08 0.63 -10.40
C ARG A 64 -2.40 -0.13 -9.28
N ILE A 65 -1.12 0.13 -9.08
CA ILE A 65 -0.32 -0.49 -8.03
C ILE A 65 -0.07 0.54 -6.95
N LEU A 66 -0.65 0.33 -5.78
CA LEU A 66 -0.52 1.24 -4.64
C LEU A 66 0.44 0.60 -3.64
N VAL A 67 1.44 1.36 -3.20
CA VAL A 67 2.52 0.82 -2.37
C VAL A 67 2.53 1.36 -0.95
N ASP A 68 1.96 2.54 -0.73
CA ASP A 68 1.79 3.10 0.61
C ASP A 68 0.58 4.01 0.64
N GLY A 69 0.08 4.23 1.83
CA GLY A 69 -1.09 5.07 1.98
C GLY A 69 -1.48 5.32 3.42
N VAL A 70 -2.46 6.18 3.58
CA VAL A 70 -3.06 6.50 4.87
C VAL A 70 -4.57 6.62 4.68
N ASN A 71 -5.33 6.00 5.57
CA ASN A 71 -6.78 6.08 5.48
C ASN A 71 -7.33 7.22 6.35
N GLU A 72 -8.61 7.52 6.19
CA GLU A 72 -9.27 8.61 6.94
C GLU A 72 -9.41 8.33 8.43
N LYS A 73 -9.12 7.12 8.87
CA LYS A 73 -9.08 6.76 10.29
C LYS A 73 -7.70 6.92 10.90
N GLY A 74 -6.71 7.37 10.11
CA GLY A 74 -5.36 7.62 10.59
C GLY A 74 -4.44 6.41 10.60
N VAL A 75 -4.81 5.32 9.92
CA VAL A 75 -3.93 4.16 9.78
C VAL A 75 -3.11 4.32 8.52
N ALA A 76 -1.79 4.26 8.65
CA ALA A 76 -0.85 4.32 7.55
C ALA A 76 -0.12 3.00 7.39
N GLY A 77 0.26 2.70 6.15
CA GLY A 77 1.00 1.49 5.85
C GLY A 77 1.80 1.62 4.58
N ALA A 78 2.78 0.77 4.43
CA ALA A 78 3.61 0.74 3.24
C ALA A 78 4.09 -0.68 2.95
N ALA A 79 4.23 -0.99 1.67
CA ALA A 79 4.85 -2.23 1.24
C ALA A 79 6.35 -1.99 1.05
N LEU A 80 7.16 -2.79 1.74
CA LEU A 80 8.61 -2.75 1.62
C LEU A 80 9.09 -4.11 1.13
N ASP A 81 9.92 -4.09 0.10
CA ASP A 81 10.50 -5.33 -0.41
C ASP A 81 11.70 -5.72 0.45
N PHE A 82 11.71 -6.95 0.90
CA PHE A 82 12.80 -7.51 1.68
C PHE A 82 13.21 -8.82 1.02
N ALA A 83 13.96 -8.69 -0.04
CA ALA A 83 14.31 -9.80 -0.92
C ALA A 83 14.95 -10.96 -0.16
N GLY A 84 14.47 -12.17 -0.41
CA GLY A 84 14.95 -13.39 0.21
C GLY A 84 14.37 -13.69 1.59
N TYR A 85 13.55 -12.79 2.15
CA TYR A 85 12.94 -12.98 3.46
C TYR A 85 11.41 -12.95 3.43
N ALA A 86 10.84 -12.38 2.37
CA ALA A 86 9.39 -12.36 2.23
C ALA A 86 8.86 -13.76 1.90
N ASP A 87 7.79 -14.15 2.58
CA ASP A 87 7.11 -15.41 2.32
C ASP A 87 5.62 -15.11 2.17
N PHE A 88 5.02 -15.66 1.12
CA PHE A 88 3.63 -15.40 0.79
C PHE A 88 2.81 -16.68 0.93
N GLU A 89 1.55 -16.52 1.29
CA GLU A 89 0.63 -17.65 1.32
C GLU A 89 0.53 -18.27 -0.06
N LYS A 90 0.46 -19.60 -0.08
CA LYS A 90 0.31 -20.33 -1.33
C LYS A 90 -1.07 -20.09 -1.91
N THR A 91 -1.14 -20.10 -3.24
CA THR A 91 -2.41 -19.99 -3.95
C THR A 91 -3.35 -21.12 -3.49
N GLY A 92 -4.61 -20.75 -3.22
CA GLY A 92 -5.60 -21.72 -2.77
C GLY A 92 -5.73 -21.87 -1.27
N THR A 93 -5.07 -21.00 -0.47
CA THR A 93 -5.32 -20.95 0.96
C THR A 93 -6.77 -20.51 1.23
N LYS A 94 -7.29 -20.87 2.39
CA LYS A 94 -8.71 -20.72 2.72
C LYS A 94 -9.22 -19.27 2.63
N ASP A 95 -8.41 -18.31 3.04
CA ASP A 95 -8.81 -16.89 3.03
C ASP A 95 -8.45 -16.16 1.74
N GLY A 96 -7.68 -16.78 0.84
CA GLY A 96 -7.33 -16.23 -0.45
C GLY A 96 -6.51 -14.96 -0.43
N LYS A 97 -5.86 -14.64 0.65
CA LYS A 97 -5.03 -13.43 0.79
C LYS A 97 -3.56 -13.74 0.53
N LYS A 98 -2.85 -12.74 0.05
CA LYS A 98 -1.41 -12.82 -0.15
C LYS A 98 -0.70 -11.75 0.64
#